data_2d09c7cbf6f7d315fc95f1d7bad13b4b
#
_entry.id   2d09c7cbf6f7d315fc95f1d7bad13b4b
#
_cell.length_a   1.000
_cell.length_b   1.000
_cell.length_c   1.000
_cell.angle_alpha   90.00
_cell.angle_beta   90.00
_cell.angle_gamma   90.00
#
_symmetry.space_group_name_H-M   'P 1'
#
loop_
_entity.id
_entity.type
_entity.pdbx_description
1 polymer ?
#
loop_
_entity_poly.entity_id
_entity_poly.type
_entity_poly.pdbx_seq_one_letter_code
_entity_poly.pdbx_strand_id
1 'polypeptide(L)'
;MATISLTIDDRKIFMVHGSPNDHLKEYVYAKTPDPTLLSMLNKAKADILILGHTHQPFVRRISGRLVVNVGSVGQPRDFSSDSEYCILDPQYMQATIQRVNYDINSASKKIISAGLPRYLADRLFEGR
;
A
#
# COMPACT_ATOMS: atom_id res chain seq x y z
N MET A 1 1.02 14.07 9.78
CA MET A 1 -0.34 13.90 9.21
C MET A 1 -0.47 12.43 8.87
N ALA A 2 -1.48 11.74 9.41
CA ALA A 2 -1.62 10.29 9.22
C ALA A 2 -2.59 9.94 8.07
N THR A 3 -3.34 10.92 7.54
CA THR A 3 -4.36 10.73 6.51
C THR A 3 -4.38 11.87 5.50
N ILE A 4 -4.81 11.57 4.28
CA ILE A 4 -5.07 12.54 3.21
C ILE A 4 -6.46 12.25 2.64
N SER A 5 -7.26 13.29 2.44
CA SER A 5 -8.56 13.22 1.75
C SER A 5 -8.54 14.15 0.55
N LEU A 6 -8.92 13.65 -0.61
CA LEU A 6 -9.03 14.43 -1.85
C LEU A 6 -10.31 14.04 -2.60
N THR A 7 -10.69 14.89 -3.54
CA THR A 7 -11.74 14.59 -4.54
C THR A 7 -11.13 14.79 -5.92
N ILE A 8 -11.19 13.77 -6.76
CA ILE A 8 -10.71 13.79 -8.15
C ILE A 8 -11.82 13.14 -9.01
N ASP A 9 -12.23 13.78 -10.09
CA ASP A 9 -13.29 13.31 -10.98
C ASP A 9 -14.58 12.89 -10.22
N ASP A 10 -15.00 13.73 -9.27
CA ASP A 10 -16.14 13.50 -8.35
C ASP A 10 -16.02 12.26 -7.46
N ARG A 11 -14.84 11.62 -7.39
CA ARG A 11 -14.53 10.48 -6.51
C ARG A 11 -13.82 10.94 -5.26
N LYS A 12 -14.34 10.53 -4.11
CA LYS A 12 -13.72 10.79 -2.80
C LYS A 12 -12.65 9.73 -2.53
N ILE A 13 -11.41 10.17 -2.40
CA ILE A 13 -10.25 9.34 -2.13
C ILE A 13 -9.80 9.59 -0.70
N PHE A 14 -9.66 8.53 0.08
CA PHE A 14 -9.09 8.58 1.43
C PHE A 14 -7.82 7.73 1.47
N MET A 15 -6.71 8.34 1.89
CA MET A 15 -5.40 7.69 1.99
C MET A 15 -4.98 7.64 3.47
N VAL A 16 -4.53 6.48 3.91
CA VAL A 16 -4.09 6.26 5.29
C VAL A 16 -3.01 5.18 5.33
N HIS A 17 -2.06 5.27 6.27
CA HIS A 17 -1.00 4.27 6.37
C HIS A 17 -1.54 2.89 6.79
N GLY A 18 -2.27 2.80 7.90
CA GLY A 18 -2.92 1.56 8.38
C GLY A 18 -4.35 1.41 7.85
N SER A 19 -5.34 1.84 8.61
CA SER A 19 -6.75 1.80 8.22
C SER A 19 -7.55 3.00 8.74
N PRO A 20 -8.80 3.19 8.29
CA PRO A 20 -9.70 4.18 8.89
C PRO A 20 -10.04 3.92 10.37
N ASN A 21 -9.81 2.72 10.89
CA ASN A 21 -10.03 2.36 12.29
C ASN A 21 -8.84 2.69 13.18
N ASP A 22 -7.64 2.35 12.71
CA ASP A 22 -6.37 2.68 13.34
C ASP A 22 -5.39 3.13 12.25
N HIS A 23 -5.13 4.43 12.19
CA HIS A 23 -4.39 5.06 11.11
C HIS A 23 -2.94 4.57 10.97
N LEU A 24 -2.37 3.96 12.01
CA LEU A 24 -0.95 3.60 12.04
C LEU A 24 -0.67 2.11 12.17
N LYS A 25 -1.54 1.34 12.84
CA LYS A 25 -1.19 -0.01 13.31
C LYS A 25 -2.04 -1.14 12.72
N GLU A 26 -3.24 -0.86 12.21
CA GLU A 26 -4.10 -1.92 11.69
C GLU A 26 -3.58 -2.47 10.37
N TYR A 27 -3.41 -3.79 10.31
CA TYR A 27 -3.00 -4.51 9.10
C TYR A 27 -4.23 -4.93 8.29
N VAL A 28 -4.28 -4.50 7.02
CA VAL A 28 -5.35 -4.85 6.08
C VAL A 28 -4.74 -5.61 4.90
N TYR A 29 -5.15 -6.85 4.72
CA TYR A 29 -4.61 -7.76 3.70
C TYR A 29 -5.60 -8.01 2.56
N ALA A 30 -5.11 -8.57 1.45
CA ALA A 30 -5.95 -8.96 0.31
C ALA A 30 -7.09 -9.92 0.70
N LYS A 31 -6.91 -10.77 1.73
CA LYS A 31 -7.88 -11.73 2.26
C LYS A 31 -8.87 -11.14 3.28
N THR A 32 -8.75 -9.85 3.64
CA THR A 32 -9.69 -9.21 4.58
C THR A 32 -11.11 -9.31 4.00
N PRO A 33 -12.12 -9.75 4.81
CA PRO A 33 -13.47 -9.96 4.33
C PRO A 33 -14.13 -8.71 3.76
N ASP A 34 -14.96 -8.86 2.72
CA ASP A 34 -15.68 -7.75 2.07
C ASP A 34 -16.49 -6.88 3.04
N PRO A 35 -17.24 -7.43 4.02
CA PRO A 35 -17.96 -6.61 4.99
C PRO A 35 -17.05 -5.69 5.80
N THR A 36 -15.85 -6.15 6.15
CA THR A 36 -14.86 -5.36 6.89
C THR A 36 -14.33 -4.21 6.02
N LEU A 37 -13.93 -4.50 4.78
CA LEU A 37 -13.46 -3.48 3.84
C LEU A 37 -14.57 -2.46 3.51
N LEU A 38 -15.81 -2.91 3.38
CA LEU A 38 -16.96 -2.04 3.15
C LEU A 38 -17.22 -1.11 4.34
N SER A 39 -17.10 -1.63 5.56
CA SER A 39 -17.18 -0.83 6.79
C SER A 39 -16.11 0.26 6.84
N MET A 40 -14.87 -0.05 6.44
CA MET A 40 -13.76 0.90 6.35
C MET A 40 -14.04 2.01 5.33
N LEU A 41 -14.54 1.65 4.13
CA LEU A 41 -14.94 2.60 3.10
C LEU A 41 -16.06 3.54 3.59
N ASN A 42 -17.04 3.00 4.32
CA ASN A 42 -18.13 3.78 4.90
C ASN A 42 -17.62 4.75 5.96
N LYS A 43 -16.76 4.30 6.85
CA LYS A 43 -16.14 5.12 7.91
C LYS A 43 -15.30 6.25 7.31
N ALA A 44 -14.54 5.98 6.27
CA ALA A 44 -13.75 6.96 5.53
C ALA A 44 -14.62 7.89 4.66
N LYS A 45 -15.90 7.55 4.43
CA LYS A 45 -16.80 8.22 3.48
C LYS A 45 -16.17 8.34 2.09
N ALA A 46 -15.46 7.28 1.64
CA ALA A 46 -14.66 7.27 0.43
C ALA A 46 -15.23 6.33 -0.63
N ASP A 47 -15.02 6.70 -1.90
CA ASP A 47 -15.21 5.83 -3.05
C ASP A 47 -13.96 4.96 -3.29
N ILE A 48 -12.79 5.51 -2.94
CA ILE A 48 -11.50 4.87 -3.09
C ILE A 48 -10.74 5.00 -1.77
N LEU A 49 -10.36 3.84 -1.18
CA LEU A 49 -9.56 3.75 0.03
C LEU A 49 -8.16 3.26 -0.32
N ILE A 50 -7.14 4.06 -0.03
CA ILE A 50 -5.73 3.73 -0.27
C ILE A 50 -5.04 3.45 1.05
N LEU A 51 -4.40 2.30 1.14
CA LEU A 51 -3.76 1.73 2.32
C LEU A 51 -2.29 1.45 2.07
N GLY A 52 -1.53 1.28 3.13
CA GLY A 52 -0.14 0.84 3.12
C GLY A 52 0.12 -0.20 4.21
N HIS A 53 1.16 0.02 5.01
CA HIS A 53 1.55 -0.68 6.25
C HIS A 53 1.96 -2.16 6.08
N THR A 54 1.19 -2.97 5.37
CA THR A 54 1.50 -4.40 5.18
C THR A 54 2.66 -4.64 4.23
N HIS A 55 2.96 -3.68 3.34
CA HIS A 55 3.90 -3.82 2.23
C HIS A 55 3.54 -4.97 1.27
N GLN A 56 2.25 -5.34 1.23
CA GLN A 56 1.70 -6.36 0.34
C GLN A 56 0.63 -5.71 -0.52
N PRO A 57 0.85 -5.55 -1.83
CA PRO A 57 -0.07 -4.82 -2.69
C PRO A 57 -1.32 -5.64 -2.99
N PHE A 58 -2.45 -4.97 -3.09
CA PHE A 58 -3.68 -5.56 -3.63
C PHE A 58 -4.63 -4.48 -4.14
N VAL A 59 -5.50 -4.88 -5.04
CA VAL A 59 -6.63 -4.08 -5.52
C VAL A 59 -7.90 -4.89 -5.36
N ARG A 60 -8.88 -4.37 -4.63
CA ARG A 60 -10.19 -5.01 -4.44
C ARG A 60 -11.30 -4.05 -4.82
N ARG A 61 -12.23 -4.53 -5.66
CA ARG A 61 -13.46 -3.80 -6.00
C ARG A 61 -14.61 -4.37 -5.17
N ILE A 62 -15.31 -3.49 -4.44
CA ILE A 62 -16.39 -3.88 -3.53
C ILE A 62 -17.55 -2.90 -3.71
N SER A 63 -18.70 -3.39 -4.17
CA SER A 63 -19.90 -2.59 -4.39
C SER A 63 -19.63 -1.31 -5.21
N GLY A 64 -18.84 -1.42 -6.28
CA GLY A 64 -18.48 -0.31 -7.16
C GLY A 64 -17.40 0.64 -6.63
N ARG A 65 -16.89 0.41 -5.41
CA ARG A 65 -15.82 1.18 -4.78
C ARG A 65 -14.50 0.40 -4.80
N LEU A 66 -13.37 1.08 -4.58
CA LEU A 66 -12.04 0.47 -4.56
C LEU A 66 -11.40 0.50 -3.17
N VAL A 67 -10.73 -0.60 -2.82
CA VAL A 67 -9.73 -0.65 -1.75
C VAL A 67 -8.40 -1.08 -2.37
N VAL A 68 -7.37 -0.28 -2.15
CA VAL A 68 -6.04 -0.47 -2.74
C VAL A 68 -5.00 -0.44 -1.63
N ASN A 69 -4.18 -1.47 -1.52
CA ASN A 69 -2.91 -1.36 -0.84
C ASN A 69 -1.83 -1.19 -1.89
N VAL A 70 -1.05 -0.13 -1.78
CA VAL A 70 -0.08 0.25 -2.82
C VAL A 70 1.24 -0.53 -2.74
N GLY A 71 1.39 -1.43 -1.75
CA GLY A 71 2.64 -2.15 -1.54
C GLY A 71 3.71 -1.29 -0.88
N SER A 72 4.94 -1.40 -1.34
CA SER A 72 6.07 -0.68 -0.77
C SER A 72 7.10 -0.27 -1.81
N VAL A 73 7.53 0.99 -1.76
CA VAL A 73 8.65 1.49 -2.56
C VAL A 73 9.98 0.92 -2.05
N GLY A 74 10.16 0.82 -0.73
CA GLY A 74 11.47 0.51 -0.14
C GLY A 74 11.62 -0.90 0.42
N GLN A 75 10.53 -1.58 0.73
CA GLN A 75 10.57 -2.90 1.36
C GLN A 75 9.32 -3.72 1.05
N PRO A 76 9.15 -4.22 -0.19
CA PRO A 76 8.08 -5.16 -0.52
C PRO A 76 8.13 -6.42 0.38
N ARG A 77 6.94 -6.97 0.70
CA ARG A 77 6.79 -8.16 1.55
C ARG A 77 5.86 -9.19 0.92
N ASP A 78 5.94 -9.33 -0.37
CA ASP A 78 5.15 -10.25 -1.19
C ASP A 78 6.01 -11.20 -2.02
N PHE A 79 7.27 -11.39 -1.57
CA PHE A 79 8.31 -12.20 -2.21
C PHE A 79 8.82 -11.63 -3.54
N SER A 80 8.55 -10.37 -3.82
CA SER A 80 9.18 -9.62 -4.90
C SER A 80 10.19 -8.63 -4.35
N SER A 81 11.34 -8.52 -4.99
CA SER A 81 12.37 -7.54 -4.65
C SER A 81 12.16 -6.18 -5.32
N ASP A 82 11.21 -6.09 -6.26
CA ASP A 82 10.95 -4.88 -7.03
C ASP A 82 10.20 -3.83 -6.19
N SER A 83 10.57 -2.58 -6.36
CA SER A 83 9.85 -1.44 -5.79
C SER A 83 8.44 -1.33 -6.39
N GLU A 84 7.46 -0.93 -5.59
CA GLU A 84 6.06 -0.90 -6.01
C GLU A 84 5.46 0.50 -5.91
N TYR A 85 4.60 0.83 -6.88
CA TYR A 85 3.73 2.00 -6.87
C TYR A 85 2.40 1.70 -7.56
N CYS A 86 1.42 2.56 -7.37
CA CYS A 86 0.10 2.40 -7.97
C CYS A 86 -0.22 3.55 -8.92
N ILE A 87 -0.73 3.22 -10.10
CA ILE A 87 -1.41 4.16 -10.99
C ILE A 87 -2.90 4.02 -10.73
N LEU A 88 -3.52 5.13 -10.31
CA LEU A 88 -4.95 5.21 -10.04
C LEU A 88 -5.65 6.05 -11.10
N ASP A 89 -6.72 5.52 -11.66
CA ASP A 89 -7.66 6.23 -12.53
C ASP A 89 -9.03 6.32 -11.83
N PRO A 90 -9.34 7.46 -11.20
CA PRO A 90 -10.59 7.63 -10.46
C PRO A 90 -11.83 7.65 -11.38
N GLN A 91 -11.71 8.16 -12.60
CA GLN A 91 -12.82 8.24 -13.56
C GLN A 91 -13.34 6.85 -13.89
N TYR A 92 -12.45 5.91 -14.18
CA TYR A 92 -12.78 4.52 -14.50
C TYR A 92 -12.78 3.59 -13.30
N MET A 93 -12.51 4.13 -12.10
CA MET A 93 -12.41 3.35 -10.86
C MET A 93 -11.44 2.17 -11.03
N GLN A 94 -10.25 2.45 -11.57
CA GLN A 94 -9.21 1.47 -11.82
C GLN A 94 -7.94 1.81 -11.05
N ALA A 95 -7.25 0.77 -10.59
CA ALA A 95 -5.96 0.89 -9.95
C ALA A 95 -5.05 -0.24 -10.47
N THR A 96 -3.82 0.10 -10.81
CA THR A 96 -2.84 -0.84 -11.34
C THR A 96 -1.55 -0.73 -10.53
N ILE A 97 -1.13 -1.83 -9.93
CA ILE A 97 0.17 -1.91 -9.25
C ILE A 97 1.25 -2.10 -10.30
N GLN A 98 2.25 -1.24 -10.23
CA GLN A 98 3.44 -1.30 -11.09
C GLN A 98 4.65 -1.72 -10.26
N ARG A 99 5.58 -2.43 -10.90
CA ARG A 99 6.83 -2.87 -10.29
C ARG A 99 8.01 -2.32 -11.06
N VAL A 100 9.03 -1.89 -10.33
CA VAL A 100 10.23 -1.27 -10.90
C VAL A 100 11.45 -1.84 -10.24
N ASN A 101 12.38 -2.35 -11.04
CA ASN A 101 13.70 -2.71 -10.56
C ASN A 101 14.46 -1.47 -10.08
N TYR A 102 15.25 -1.65 -9.05
CA TYR A 102 16.16 -0.63 -8.54
C TYR A 102 17.49 -1.24 -8.10
N ASP A 103 18.48 -0.42 -7.82
CA ASP A 103 19.79 -0.89 -7.35
C ASP A 103 19.72 -1.34 -5.89
N ILE A 104 19.27 -2.58 -5.68
CA ILE A 104 19.14 -3.22 -4.36
C ILE A 104 20.52 -3.33 -3.69
N ASN A 105 21.59 -3.58 -4.47
CA ASN A 105 22.94 -3.71 -3.93
C ASN A 105 23.39 -2.39 -3.27
N SER A 106 23.14 -1.26 -3.92
CA SER A 106 23.44 0.06 -3.35
C SER A 106 22.59 0.35 -2.12
N ALA A 107 21.30 0.01 -2.14
CA ALA A 107 20.41 0.16 -0.98
C ALA A 107 20.87 -0.70 0.20
N SER A 108 21.18 -1.97 -0.03
CA SER A 108 21.70 -2.92 0.97
C SER A 108 23.01 -2.41 1.60
N LYS A 109 23.97 -1.95 0.78
CA LYS A 109 25.23 -1.37 1.26
C LYS A 109 24.99 -0.14 2.15
N LYS A 110 24.06 0.74 1.80
CA LYS A 110 23.72 1.93 2.61
C LYS A 110 23.14 1.54 3.97
N ILE A 111 22.27 0.52 4.03
CA ILE A 111 21.72 0.00 5.30
C ILE A 111 22.86 -0.48 6.21
N ILE A 112 23.79 -1.29 5.67
CA ILE A 112 24.93 -1.82 6.41
C ILE A 112 25.86 -0.68 6.86
N SER A 113 26.18 0.26 5.98
CA SER A 113 27.05 1.41 6.28
C SER A 113 26.45 2.35 7.34
N ALA A 114 25.12 2.40 7.44
CA ALA A 114 24.41 3.14 8.48
C ALA A 114 24.44 2.42 9.85
N GLY A 115 25.09 1.26 9.99
CA GLY A 115 25.15 0.48 11.23
C GLY A 115 23.86 -0.23 11.59
N LEU A 116 22.91 -0.34 10.64
CA LEU A 116 21.65 -1.05 10.87
C LEU A 116 21.86 -2.58 10.80
N PRO A 117 20.99 -3.37 11.47
CA PRO A 117 21.10 -4.83 11.47
C PRO A 117 21.11 -5.40 10.05
N ARG A 118 22.03 -6.32 9.77
CA ARG A 118 22.27 -6.90 8.44
C ARG A 118 21.01 -7.51 7.82
N TYR A 119 20.15 -8.14 8.63
CA TYR A 119 18.91 -8.76 8.12
C TYR A 119 17.99 -7.75 7.40
N LEU A 120 18.07 -6.44 7.72
CA LEU A 120 17.31 -5.40 7.03
C LEU A 120 17.81 -5.17 5.60
N ALA A 121 19.09 -5.42 5.35
CA ALA A 121 19.68 -5.39 4.02
C ALA A 121 19.38 -6.67 3.23
N ASP A 122 19.52 -7.83 3.87
CA ASP A 122 19.35 -9.14 3.23
C ASP A 122 17.89 -9.35 2.78
N ARG A 123 16.91 -8.94 3.58
CA ARG A 123 15.48 -9.09 3.27
C ARG A 123 15.01 -8.33 2.01
N LEU A 124 15.74 -7.29 1.56
CA LEU A 124 15.41 -6.56 0.33
C LEU A 124 15.49 -7.48 -0.90
N PHE A 125 16.42 -8.42 -0.91
CA PHE A 125 16.60 -9.38 -2.01
C PHE A 125 15.51 -10.44 -2.04
N GLU A 126 14.85 -10.67 -0.90
CA GLU A 126 13.86 -11.74 -0.73
C GLU A 126 12.41 -11.23 -0.80
N GLY A 127 12.21 -9.91 -0.74
CA GLY A 127 10.88 -9.32 -0.70
C GLY A 127 10.10 -9.71 0.57
N ARG A 128 10.76 -9.66 1.75
CA ARG A 128 10.20 -10.06 3.05
C ARG A 128 10.20 -8.95 4.09
#